data_6c19c9fd8b45dfa2ddecdbe10b2a69b2
#
_entry.id   6c19c9fd8b45dfa2ddecdbe10b2a69b2
#
_cell.length_a   1.000
_cell.length_b   1.000
_cell.length_c   1.000
_cell.angle_alpha   90.00
_cell.angle_beta   90.00
_cell.angle_gamma   90.00
#
_symmetry.space_group_name_H-M   'P 1'
#
loop_
_entity.id
_entity.type
_entity.pdbx_description
1 polymer ?
#
loop_
_entity_poly.entity_id
_entity_poly.type
_entity_poly.pdbx_seq_one_letter_code
_entity_poly.pdbx_strand_id
1 'polypeptide(L)'
;MGKTYRWTAICSGLLVTILLFFNSLSVLALDVPSPPKNGYVLDQTQTLTKEEIYTMNRMGLELQKKTKAQIAVLIIPTLDGEDVSDYANRVFRAWGIGDKEKNNGVLFLVALKDKQMRIEVGYGLEGAINDAKAGEMLDAYATPYFQKGKFGTGITETYRVLVGEVSKEYGVAIDGSKNYEKQNTVELSPFQIVLIAIGIILLIIVDMTFFGGTIIQSILWILASGRGGGGGRSGGGGFGGFGGGSSGGGGANRRW
;
A
#
# COMPACT_ATOMS: atom_id res chain seq x y z
N MET A 1 -33.58 -38.35 41.10
CA MET A 1 -33.37 -36.89 40.98
C MET A 1 -31.90 -36.42 40.94
N GLY A 2 -30.88 -37.22 41.09
CA GLY A 2 -29.47 -36.79 41.19
C GLY A 2 -28.66 -36.73 39.89
N LYS A 3 -29.13 -37.30 38.77
CA LYS A 3 -28.35 -37.35 37.52
C LYS A 3 -28.46 -36.06 36.65
N THR A 4 -29.58 -35.40 36.68
CA THR A 4 -29.82 -34.17 35.90
C THR A 4 -29.03 -32.98 36.43
N TYR A 5 -28.81 -32.84 37.72
CA TYR A 5 -28.03 -31.77 38.35
C TYR A 5 -26.54 -31.84 38.02
N ARG A 6 -25.98 -33.01 37.81
CA ARG A 6 -24.56 -33.18 37.47
C ARG A 6 -24.26 -32.75 36.01
N TRP A 7 -25.18 -33.00 35.10
CA TRP A 7 -25.05 -32.60 33.71
C TRP A 7 -25.19 -31.08 33.51
N THR A 8 -26.12 -30.45 34.24
CA THR A 8 -26.28 -28.98 34.19
C THR A 8 -25.05 -28.26 34.76
N ALA A 9 -24.44 -28.79 35.83
CA ALA A 9 -23.22 -28.23 36.41
C ALA A 9 -22.01 -28.37 35.48
N ILE A 10 -21.87 -29.47 34.75
CA ILE A 10 -20.80 -29.70 33.77
C ILE A 10 -20.98 -28.77 32.56
N CYS A 11 -22.20 -28.65 32.03
CA CYS A 11 -22.49 -27.76 30.89
C CYS A 11 -22.30 -26.28 31.25
N SER A 12 -22.71 -25.86 32.46
CA SER A 12 -22.45 -24.46 32.89
C SER A 12 -20.98 -24.17 33.14
N GLY A 13 -20.20 -25.12 33.66
CA GLY A 13 -18.74 -24.99 33.81
C GLY A 13 -18.03 -24.91 32.46
N LEU A 14 -18.45 -25.71 31.47
CA LEU A 14 -17.89 -25.68 30.11
C LEU A 14 -18.24 -24.37 29.41
N LEU A 15 -19.42 -23.83 29.59
CA LEU A 15 -19.85 -22.55 29.01
C LEU A 15 -19.05 -21.38 29.60
N VAL A 16 -18.81 -21.39 30.91
CA VAL A 16 -17.99 -20.36 31.59
C VAL A 16 -16.53 -20.42 31.15
N THR A 17 -15.97 -21.63 30.98
CA THR A 17 -14.59 -21.76 30.47
C THR A 17 -14.47 -21.31 29.02
N ILE A 18 -15.42 -21.59 28.17
CA ILE A 18 -15.48 -21.11 26.79
C ILE A 18 -15.59 -19.56 26.77
N LEU A 19 -16.46 -18.98 27.60
CA LEU A 19 -16.60 -17.50 27.73
C LEU A 19 -15.34 -16.83 28.25
N LEU A 20 -14.59 -17.47 29.16
CA LEU A 20 -13.30 -16.94 29.65
C LEU A 20 -12.18 -17.03 28.60
N PHE A 21 -12.22 -18.04 27.71
CA PHE A 21 -11.26 -18.14 26.59
C PHE A 21 -11.49 -17.10 25.50
N PHE A 22 -12.70 -16.58 25.33
CA PHE A 22 -13.02 -15.54 24.35
C PHE A 22 -12.64 -14.11 24.79
N ASN A 23 -12.20 -13.89 26.05
CA ASN A 23 -11.95 -12.56 26.59
C ASN A 23 -10.49 -12.08 26.53
N SER A 24 -9.57 -12.71 25.79
CA SER A 24 -8.15 -12.39 25.95
C SER A 24 -7.35 -12.19 24.67
N LEU A 25 -7.97 -11.71 23.60
CA LEU A 25 -7.22 -11.22 22.43
C LEU A 25 -7.48 -9.72 22.27
N SER A 26 -7.01 -8.93 23.23
CA SER A 26 -6.73 -7.52 22.95
C SER A 26 -5.51 -7.49 22.04
N VAL A 27 -5.73 -7.45 20.71
CA VAL A 27 -4.68 -7.02 19.79
C VAL A 27 -4.38 -5.58 20.18
N LEU A 28 -3.26 -5.35 20.87
CA LEU A 28 -2.75 -3.99 21.07
C LEU A 28 -2.40 -3.45 19.69
N ALA A 29 -3.23 -2.55 19.18
CA ALA A 29 -2.90 -1.83 17.97
C ALA A 29 -1.61 -1.03 18.20
N LEU A 30 -0.68 -1.08 17.25
CA LEU A 30 0.57 -0.32 17.33
C LEU A 30 0.27 1.18 17.43
N ASP A 31 0.90 1.86 18.37
CA ASP A 31 0.72 3.31 18.55
C ASP A 31 1.21 4.07 17.31
N VAL A 32 0.44 5.07 16.91
CA VAL A 32 0.84 5.99 15.84
C VAL A 32 1.83 6.99 16.41
N PRO A 33 3.07 7.07 15.91
CA PRO A 33 4.04 8.03 16.41
C PRO A 33 3.60 9.45 16.09
N SER A 34 4.04 10.41 16.91
CA SER A 34 3.83 11.82 16.59
C SER A 34 4.49 12.19 15.27
N PRO A 35 3.87 13.07 14.46
CA PRO A 35 4.45 13.51 13.20
C PRO A 35 5.81 14.20 13.42
N PRO A 36 6.69 14.23 12.42
CA PRO A 36 7.97 14.92 12.53
C PRO A 36 7.75 16.40 12.85
N LYS A 37 8.46 16.91 13.86
CA LYS A 37 8.36 18.33 14.28
C LYS A 37 8.82 19.29 13.19
N ASN A 38 9.80 18.87 12.38
CA ASN A 38 10.38 19.68 11.31
C ASN A 38 10.54 18.80 10.08
N GLY A 39 9.80 19.11 9.02
CA GLY A 39 9.89 18.40 7.73
C GLY A 39 8.85 17.31 7.53
N TYR A 40 9.18 16.35 6.67
CA TYR A 40 8.24 15.34 6.15
C TYR A 40 8.69 13.92 6.43
N VAL A 41 9.85 13.73 7.07
CA VAL A 41 10.48 12.43 7.27
C VAL A 41 10.59 12.11 8.76
N LEU A 42 10.02 10.99 9.18
CA LEU A 42 10.23 10.37 10.49
C LEU A 42 10.90 9.01 10.29
N ASP A 43 12.16 8.94 10.65
CA ASP A 43 12.96 7.71 10.64
C ASP A 43 13.26 7.27 12.08
N GLN A 44 12.54 6.23 12.55
CA GLN A 44 12.76 5.65 13.89
C GLN A 44 13.91 4.62 13.90
N THR A 45 14.47 4.30 12.75
CA THR A 45 15.44 3.21 12.56
C THR A 45 16.84 3.70 12.26
N GLN A 46 17.01 5.01 12.06
CA GLN A 46 18.27 5.62 11.61
C GLN A 46 18.81 5.03 10.30
N THR A 47 17.91 4.64 9.42
CA THR A 47 18.24 4.06 8.10
C THR A 47 18.73 5.12 7.11
N LEU A 48 18.23 6.34 7.26
CA LEU A 48 18.55 7.45 6.36
C LEU A 48 19.75 8.25 6.85
N THR A 49 20.55 8.68 5.91
CA THR A 49 21.59 9.69 6.16
C THR A 49 20.94 11.07 6.33
N LYS A 50 21.68 11.99 6.96
CA LYS A 50 21.23 13.38 7.11
C LYS A 50 21.02 14.06 5.75
N GLU A 51 21.82 13.72 4.74
CA GLU A 51 21.72 14.24 3.39
C GLU A 51 20.45 13.77 2.66
N GLU A 52 20.08 12.50 2.82
CA GLU A 52 18.84 11.96 2.27
C GLU A 52 17.62 12.63 2.92
N ILE A 53 17.60 12.77 4.25
CA ILE A 53 16.54 13.49 4.98
C ILE A 53 16.45 14.96 4.52
N TYR A 54 17.59 15.64 4.43
CA TYR A 54 17.62 17.02 3.96
C TYR A 54 17.08 17.18 2.54
N THR A 55 17.48 16.30 1.64
CA THR A 55 17.03 16.29 0.24
C THR A 55 15.51 16.10 0.13
N MET A 56 14.94 15.12 0.84
CA MET A 56 13.50 14.89 0.85
C MET A 56 12.73 16.05 1.48
N ASN A 57 13.20 16.58 2.61
CA ASN A 57 12.56 17.73 3.27
C ASN A 57 12.57 18.99 2.39
N ARG A 58 13.65 19.25 1.66
CA ARG A 58 13.75 20.36 0.73
C ARG A 58 12.71 20.25 -0.39
N MET A 59 12.64 19.08 -1.03
CA MET A 59 11.67 18.83 -2.09
C MET A 59 10.22 18.90 -1.57
N GLY A 60 9.94 18.30 -0.40
CA GLY A 60 8.62 18.34 0.23
C GLY A 60 8.17 19.76 0.57
N LEU A 61 9.08 20.58 1.10
CA LEU A 61 8.79 21.98 1.41
C LEU A 61 8.50 22.80 0.14
N GLU A 62 9.27 22.59 -0.92
CA GLU A 62 9.04 23.26 -2.19
C GLU A 62 7.72 22.86 -2.82
N LEU A 63 7.40 21.54 -2.80
CA LEU A 63 6.13 21.01 -3.28
C LEU A 63 4.95 21.62 -2.51
N GLN A 64 4.99 21.60 -1.18
CA GLN A 64 3.92 22.15 -0.35
C GLN A 64 3.72 23.65 -0.60
N LYS A 65 4.79 24.43 -0.72
CA LYS A 65 4.69 25.86 -1.02
C LYS A 65 3.98 26.14 -2.35
N LYS A 66 4.23 25.32 -3.38
CA LYS A 66 3.66 25.53 -4.73
C LYS A 66 2.26 24.94 -4.89
N THR A 67 1.93 23.85 -4.19
CA THR A 67 0.71 23.05 -4.46
C THR A 67 -0.20 22.85 -3.26
N LYS A 68 0.34 23.04 -2.05
CA LYS A 68 -0.20 22.61 -0.75
C LYS A 68 -0.21 21.08 -0.57
N ALA A 69 0.25 20.30 -1.56
CA ALA A 69 0.39 18.86 -1.41
C ALA A 69 1.53 18.52 -0.44
N GLN A 70 1.37 17.43 0.29
CA GLN A 70 2.35 16.96 1.27
C GLN A 70 2.66 15.49 1.04
N ILE A 71 3.95 15.15 1.04
CA ILE A 71 4.41 13.78 0.96
C ILE A 71 5.23 13.50 2.22
N ALA A 72 4.73 12.62 3.07
CA ALA A 72 5.39 12.21 4.30
C ALA A 72 6.06 10.84 4.15
N VAL A 73 7.14 10.62 4.87
CA VAL A 73 7.85 9.33 4.96
C VAL A 73 7.88 8.91 6.42
N LEU A 74 7.48 7.67 6.69
CA LEU A 74 7.60 7.03 7.99
C LEU A 74 8.37 5.72 7.86
N ILE A 75 9.47 5.60 8.59
CA ILE A 75 10.26 4.37 8.66
C ILE A 75 10.21 3.86 10.09
N ILE A 76 9.66 2.65 10.25
CA ILE A 76 9.49 1.97 11.56
C ILE A 76 10.25 0.65 11.58
N PRO A 77 10.63 0.18 12.78
CA PRO A 77 11.31 -1.10 12.91
C PRO A 77 10.40 -2.28 12.57
N THR A 78 9.12 -2.25 13.00
CA THR A 78 8.17 -3.36 12.82
C THR A 78 6.73 -2.86 12.92
N LEU A 79 5.80 -3.59 12.33
CA LEU A 79 4.36 -3.44 12.45
C LEU A 79 3.77 -4.24 13.64
N ASP A 80 4.60 -5.04 14.33
CA ASP A 80 4.19 -5.92 15.44
C ASP A 80 2.99 -6.83 15.10
N GLY A 81 2.91 -7.26 13.83
CA GLY A 81 1.86 -8.15 13.32
C GLY A 81 0.61 -7.45 12.80
N GLU A 82 0.57 -6.12 12.85
CA GLU A 82 -0.54 -5.36 12.28
C GLU A 82 -0.47 -5.33 10.73
N ASP A 83 -1.63 -5.20 10.08
CA ASP A 83 -1.70 -5.02 8.62
C ASP A 83 -1.12 -3.67 8.22
N VAL A 84 -0.26 -3.69 7.20
CA VAL A 84 0.44 -2.48 6.74
C VAL A 84 -0.50 -1.41 6.18
N SER A 85 -1.64 -1.82 5.60
CA SER A 85 -2.62 -0.89 5.03
C SER A 85 -3.42 -0.21 6.12
N ASP A 86 -3.85 -0.97 7.14
CA ASP A 86 -4.59 -0.44 8.27
C ASP A 86 -3.72 0.53 9.08
N TYR A 87 -2.47 0.16 9.34
CA TYR A 87 -1.53 1.02 10.04
C TYR A 87 -1.22 2.30 9.25
N ALA A 88 -0.91 2.20 7.95
CA ALA A 88 -0.63 3.37 7.11
C ALA A 88 -1.82 4.33 7.05
N ASN A 89 -3.03 3.82 6.92
CA ASN A 89 -4.25 4.64 6.91
C ASN A 89 -4.46 5.37 8.25
N ARG A 90 -4.22 4.70 9.38
CA ARG A 90 -4.27 5.35 10.71
C ARG A 90 -3.21 6.43 10.86
N VAL A 91 -1.97 6.17 10.44
CA VAL A 91 -0.90 7.17 10.44
C VAL A 91 -1.27 8.35 9.56
N PHE A 92 -1.71 8.10 8.34
CA PHE A 92 -2.11 9.12 7.38
C PHE A 92 -3.14 10.08 7.97
N ARG A 93 -4.18 9.51 8.59
CA ARG A 93 -5.27 10.28 9.22
C ARG A 93 -4.82 10.99 10.50
N ALA A 94 -4.08 10.30 11.36
CA ALA A 94 -3.59 10.88 12.61
C ALA A 94 -2.63 12.04 12.36
N TRP A 95 -1.80 11.97 11.33
CA TRP A 95 -0.93 13.06 10.93
C TRP A 95 -1.66 14.13 10.12
N GLY A 96 -2.80 13.81 9.49
CA GLY A 96 -3.56 14.73 8.65
C GLY A 96 -2.76 15.18 7.43
N ILE A 97 -2.15 14.23 6.72
CA ILE A 97 -1.23 14.51 5.61
C ILE A 97 -1.99 15.10 4.41
N GLY A 98 -1.54 16.25 3.90
CA GLY A 98 -2.15 16.99 2.79
C GLY A 98 -3.06 18.13 3.23
N ASP A 99 -3.49 18.94 2.27
CA ASP A 99 -4.42 20.03 2.50
C ASP A 99 -5.83 19.48 2.78
N LYS A 100 -6.54 20.04 3.75
CA LYS A 100 -7.87 19.58 4.19
C LYS A 100 -8.94 19.63 3.09
N GLU A 101 -8.87 20.65 2.24
CA GLU A 101 -9.86 20.84 1.17
C GLU A 101 -9.49 19.99 -0.06
N LYS A 102 -8.21 19.88 -0.36
CA LYS A 102 -7.69 19.18 -1.54
C LYS A 102 -7.46 17.70 -1.33
N ASN A 103 -7.33 17.24 -0.08
CA ASN A 103 -6.98 15.84 0.26
C ASN A 103 -5.78 15.30 -0.52
N ASN A 104 -4.75 16.14 -0.73
CA ASN A 104 -3.62 15.90 -1.60
C ASN A 104 -2.35 15.47 -0.85
N GLY A 105 -2.54 14.54 0.08
CA GLY A 105 -1.46 13.94 0.83
C GLY A 105 -0.98 12.61 0.24
N VAL A 106 0.27 12.25 0.53
CA VAL A 106 0.84 10.91 0.29
C VAL A 106 1.68 10.51 1.50
N LEU A 107 1.54 9.27 1.97
CA LEU A 107 2.41 8.68 2.96
C LEU A 107 3.19 7.52 2.34
N PHE A 108 4.51 7.54 2.48
CA PHE A 108 5.35 6.38 2.19
C PHE A 108 5.81 5.75 3.50
N LEU A 109 5.25 4.59 3.82
CA LEU A 109 5.54 3.79 5.02
C LEU A 109 6.50 2.66 4.67
N VAL A 110 7.51 2.45 5.52
CA VAL A 110 8.46 1.34 5.41
C VAL A 110 8.62 0.67 6.78
N ALA A 111 8.31 -0.63 6.87
CA ALA A 111 8.50 -1.46 8.06
C ALA A 111 9.64 -2.46 7.79
N LEU A 112 10.82 -2.19 8.37
CA LEU A 112 12.07 -2.86 7.96
C LEU A 112 12.11 -4.34 8.31
N LYS A 113 11.74 -4.73 9.54
CA LYS A 113 11.78 -6.13 9.99
C LYS A 113 10.74 -7.00 9.28
N ASP A 114 9.56 -6.41 9.00
CA ASP A 114 8.46 -7.10 8.31
C ASP A 114 8.69 -7.19 6.81
N LYS A 115 9.69 -6.46 6.29
CA LYS A 115 9.97 -6.30 4.87
C LYS A 115 8.72 -5.87 4.11
N GLN A 116 8.01 -4.89 4.66
CA GLN A 116 6.79 -4.36 4.08
C GLN A 116 6.92 -2.86 3.85
N MET A 117 6.35 -2.40 2.77
CA MET A 117 6.25 -0.99 2.44
C MET A 117 4.90 -0.68 1.82
N ARG A 118 4.44 0.57 2.01
CA ARG A 118 3.18 1.04 1.45
C ARG A 118 3.25 2.50 1.04
N ILE A 119 2.65 2.81 -0.09
CA ILE A 119 2.25 4.16 -0.44
C ILE A 119 0.76 4.28 -0.16
N GLU A 120 0.37 5.19 0.72
CA GLU A 120 -1.01 5.57 1.00
C GLU A 120 -1.28 6.91 0.36
N VAL A 121 -2.39 7.04 -0.38
CA VAL A 121 -2.70 8.21 -1.22
C VAL A 121 -4.00 8.84 -0.76
N GLY A 122 -4.00 10.17 -0.63
CA GLY A 122 -5.18 10.95 -0.33
C GLY A 122 -6.09 11.07 -1.55
N TYR A 123 -7.39 11.20 -1.33
CA TYR A 123 -8.43 11.23 -2.37
C TYR A 123 -8.14 12.18 -3.53
N GLY A 124 -7.55 13.36 -3.24
CA GLY A 124 -7.26 14.37 -4.26
C GLY A 124 -6.12 14.01 -5.20
N LEU A 125 -5.38 12.94 -4.92
CA LEU A 125 -4.27 12.45 -5.75
C LEU A 125 -4.49 11.08 -6.35
N GLU A 126 -5.63 10.40 -6.08
CA GLU A 126 -5.92 9.06 -6.63
C GLU A 126 -5.96 9.04 -8.16
N GLY A 127 -6.34 10.18 -8.79
CA GLY A 127 -6.29 10.33 -10.24
C GLY A 127 -4.88 10.34 -10.80
N ALA A 128 -3.93 10.95 -10.09
CA ALA A 128 -2.52 11.04 -10.47
C ALA A 128 -1.73 9.80 -10.08
N ILE A 129 -1.98 9.27 -8.87
CA ILE A 129 -1.31 8.11 -8.28
C ILE A 129 -2.38 7.13 -7.82
N ASN A 130 -2.90 6.33 -8.75
CA ASN A 130 -3.81 5.23 -8.42
C ASN A 130 -3.04 4.01 -7.88
N ASP A 131 -3.78 3.01 -7.35
CA ASP A 131 -3.20 1.82 -6.73
C ASP A 131 -2.21 1.07 -7.64
N ALA A 132 -2.54 0.92 -8.92
CA ALA A 132 -1.66 0.24 -9.88
C ALA A 132 -0.34 0.99 -10.05
N LYS A 133 -0.40 2.32 -10.23
CA LYS A 133 0.77 3.18 -10.39
C LYS A 133 1.61 3.26 -9.11
N ALA A 134 0.97 3.35 -7.94
CA ALA A 134 1.66 3.28 -6.66
C ALA A 134 2.44 1.96 -6.51
N GLY A 135 1.82 0.84 -6.91
CA GLY A 135 2.48 -0.46 -6.94
C GLY A 135 3.66 -0.51 -7.90
N GLU A 136 3.48 -0.05 -9.13
CA GLU A 136 4.55 0.03 -10.14
C GLU A 136 5.73 0.92 -9.67
N MET A 137 5.46 2.02 -8.96
CA MET A 137 6.50 2.87 -8.37
C MET A 137 7.30 2.11 -7.29
N LEU A 138 6.65 1.37 -6.40
CA LEU A 138 7.34 0.57 -5.40
C LEU A 138 8.20 -0.51 -6.06
N ASP A 139 7.69 -1.18 -7.09
CA ASP A 139 8.40 -2.22 -7.83
C ASP A 139 9.62 -1.68 -8.58
N ALA A 140 9.51 -0.48 -9.15
CA ALA A 140 10.58 0.12 -9.95
C ALA A 140 11.66 0.85 -9.12
N TYR A 141 11.25 1.55 -8.06
CA TYR A 141 12.12 2.50 -7.37
C TYR A 141 12.47 2.14 -5.92
N ALA A 142 11.70 1.26 -5.26
CA ALA A 142 12.03 0.77 -3.92
C ALA A 142 12.58 -0.66 -3.93
N THR A 143 11.84 -1.62 -4.48
CA THR A 143 12.12 -3.05 -4.39
C THR A 143 13.54 -3.44 -4.84
N PRO A 144 14.09 -2.95 -5.97
CA PRO A 144 15.42 -3.37 -6.43
C PRO A 144 16.55 -2.93 -5.51
N TYR A 145 16.37 -1.80 -4.80
CA TYR A 145 17.31 -1.31 -3.81
C TYR A 145 17.16 -2.04 -2.48
N PHE A 146 15.96 -2.29 -2.03
CA PHE A 146 15.65 -2.96 -0.77
C PHE A 146 16.16 -4.40 -0.76
N GLN A 147 16.02 -5.13 -1.88
CA GLN A 147 16.59 -6.46 -2.07
C GLN A 147 18.13 -6.49 -1.95
N LYS A 148 18.78 -5.35 -2.20
CA LYS A 148 20.24 -5.19 -2.07
C LYS A 148 20.66 -4.54 -0.74
N GLY A 149 19.71 -4.34 0.19
CA GLY A 149 19.94 -3.67 1.47
C GLY A 149 20.22 -2.17 1.38
N LYS A 150 19.99 -1.54 0.22
CA LYS A 150 20.20 -0.09 -0.01
C LYS A 150 18.93 0.70 0.30
N PHE A 151 18.45 0.61 1.54
CA PHE A 151 17.15 1.17 1.95
C PHE A 151 17.06 2.68 1.74
N GLY A 152 18.05 3.45 2.22
CA GLY A 152 18.07 4.91 2.07
C GLY A 152 17.94 5.36 0.62
N THR A 153 18.69 4.73 -0.29
CA THR A 153 18.62 5.00 -1.72
C THR A 153 17.22 4.69 -2.27
N GLY A 154 16.66 3.52 -1.95
CA GLY A 154 15.33 3.12 -2.44
C GLY A 154 14.22 4.06 -1.94
N ILE A 155 14.30 4.50 -0.67
CA ILE A 155 13.35 5.46 -0.09
C ILE A 155 13.47 6.81 -0.80
N THR A 156 14.67 7.31 -0.99
CA THR A 156 14.91 8.61 -1.62
C THR A 156 14.47 8.61 -3.08
N GLU A 157 14.78 7.57 -3.85
CA GLU A 157 14.37 7.46 -5.26
C GLU A 157 12.84 7.36 -5.39
N THR A 158 12.18 6.57 -4.54
CA THR A 158 10.71 6.50 -4.50
C THR A 158 10.11 7.87 -4.16
N TYR A 159 10.67 8.58 -3.18
CA TYR A 159 10.22 9.93 -2.82
C TYR A 159 10.35 10.92 -3.98
N ARG A 160 11.48 10.89 -4.72
CA ARG A 160 11.70 11.74 -5.91
C ARG A 160 10.64 11.54 -6.98
N VAL A 161 10.24 10.30 -7.20
CA VAL A 161 9.21 9.95 -8.19
C VAL A 161 7.82 10.35 -7.71
N LEU A 162 7.50 10.15 -6.42
CA LEU A 162 6.24 10.64 -5.83
C LEU A 162 6.11 12.16 -5.97
N VAL A 163 7.19 12.91 -5.66
CA VAL A 163 7.23 14.36 -5.86
C VAL A 163 7.03 14.71 -7.34
N GLY A 164 7.66 13.97 -8.25
CA GLY A 164 7.52 14.18 -9.69
C GLY A 164 6.09 14.02 -10.18
N GLU A 165 5.40 12.97 -9.76
CA GLU A 165 4.01 12.73 -10.17
C GLU A 165 3.04 13.78 -9.60
N VAL A 166 3.19 14.12 -8.33
CA VAL A 166 2.38 15.19 -7.74
C VAL A 166 2.70 16.53 -8.41
N SER A 167 3.96 16.82 -8.69
CA SER A 167 4.36 18.06 -9.41
C SER A 167 3.72 18.15 -10.78
N LYS A 168 3.71 17.03 -11.51
CA LYS A 168 3.09 16.91 -12.85
C LYS A 168 1.58 17.18 -12.78
N GLU A 169 0.88 16.63 -11.79
CA GLU A 169 -0.56 16.85 -11.59
C GLU A 169 -0.89 18.33 -11.41
N TYR A 170 -0.03 19.06 -10.69
CA TYR A 170 -0.20 20.50 -10.45
C TYR A 170 0.48 21.40 -11.50
N GLY A 171 1.12 20.85 -12.52
CA GLY A 171 1.81 21.61 -13.55
C GLY A 171 2.97 22.45 -13.03
N VAL A 172 3.66 21.99 -11.97
CA VAL A 172 4.81 22.70 -11.37
C VAL A 172 6.08 21.87 -11.51
N ALA A 173 7.24 22.53 -11.54
CA ALA A 173 8.53 21.87 -11.50
C ALA A 173 9.12 21.95 -10.08
N ILE A 174 9.66 20.84 -9.58
CA ILE A 174 10.36 20.75 -8.30
C ILE A 174 11.77 20.25 -8.56
N ASP A 175 12.77 20.98 -8.08
CA ASP A 175 14.17 20.60 -8.28
C ASP A 175 14.52 19.28 -7.57
N GLY A 176 15.13 18.36 -8.31
CA GLY A 176 15.51 17.02 -7.83
C GLY A 176 14.38 15.99 -7.87
N SER A 177 13.17 16.34 -8.32
CA SER A 177 12.12 15.38 -8.61
C SER A 177 12.44 14.54 -9.86
N LYS A 178 11.81 13.38 -9.97
CA LYS A 178 11.91 12.46 -11.11
C LYS A 178 10.52 12.19 -11.67
N ASN A 179 10.38 12.20 -12.97
CA ASN A 179 9.16 11.69 -13.60
C ASN A 179 9.10 10.18 -13.45
N TYR A 180 7.91 9.67 -13.17
CA TYR A 180 7.66 8.25 -13.25
C TYR A 180 7.76 7.81 -14.71
N GLU A 181 8.67 6.89 -14.98
CA GLU A 181 8.76 6.21 -16.26
C GLU A 181 8.17 4.81 -16.07
N LYS A 182 7.06 4.54 -16.78
CA LYS A 182 6.51 3.20 -16.79
C LYS A 182 7.58 2.26 -17.32
N GLN A 183 8.08 1.37 -16.47
CA GLN A 183 8.96 0.31 -16.95
C GLN A 183 8.12 -0.53 -17.89
N ASN A 184 8.41 -0.45 -19.18
CA ASN A 184 7.76 -1.30 -20.17
C ASN A 184 8.00 -2.74 -19.76
N THR A 185 6.94 -3.38 -19.28
CA THR A 185 6.92 -4.81 -19.06
C THR A 185 7.32 -5.49 -20.36
N VAL A 186 8.41 -6.26 -20.28
CA VAL A 186 8.90 -7.21 -21.29
C VAL A 186 8.30 -6.99 -22.68
N GLU A 187 8.98 -6.21 -23.53
CA GLU A 187 8.71 -6.26 -24.96
C GLU A 187 9.04 -7.68 -25.43
N LEU A 188 7.99 -8.49 -25.55
CA LEU A 188 8.14 -9.78 -26.19
C LEU A 188 8.63 -9.54 -27.60
N SER A 189 9.77 -10.13 -27.95
CA SER A 189 10.26 -10.05 -29.34
C SER A 189 9.19 -10.60 -30.27
N PRO A 190 9.09 -10.12 -31.53
CA PRO A 190 8.14 -10.66 -32.50
C PRO A 190 8.19 -12.19 -32.61
N PHE A 191 9.37 -12.77 -32.46
CA PHE A 191 9.57 -14.22 -32.47
C PHE A 191 8.91 -14.90 -31.24
N GLN A 192 9.01 -14.31 -30.02
CA GLN A 192 8.36 -14.82 -28.83
C GLN A 192 6.83 -14.75 -28.93
N ILE A 193 6.29 -13.66 -29.51
CA ILE A 193 4.85 -13.52 -29.78
C ILE A 193 4.36 -14.66 -30.71
N VAL A 194 5.11 -14.95 -31.79
CA VAL A 194 4.78 -16.04 -32.70
C VAL A 194 4.84 -17.40 -32.01
N LEU A 195 5.85 -17.66 -31.18
CA LEU A 195 5.95 -18.92 -30.41
C LEU A 195 4.78 -19.08 -29.44
N ILE A 196 4.40 -18.01 -28.73
CA ILE A 196 3.24 -18.02 -27.83
C ILE A 196 1.94 -18.28 -28.61
N ALA A 197 1.75 -17.63 -29.76
CA ALA A 197 0.59 -17.85 -30.63
C ALA A 197 0.51 -19.28 -31.10
N ILE A 198 1.62 -19.88 -31.56
CA ILE A 198 1.69 -21.29 -31.97
C ILE A 198 1.36 -22.20 -30.78
N GLY A 199 1.90 -21.93 -29.59
CA GLY A 199 1.60 -22.68 -28.37
C GLY A 199 0.11 -22.65 -28.00
N ILE A 200 -0.53 -21.49 -28.10
CA ILE A 200 -1.98 -21.34 -27.87
C ILE A 200 -2.78 -22.13 -28.91
N ILE A 201 -2.43 -22.04 -30.19
CA ILE A 201 -3.12 -22.78 -31.26
C ILE A 201 -3.00 -24.30 -31.05
N LEU A 202 -1.81 -24.80 -30.69
CA LEU A 202 -1.61 -26.21 -30.37
C LEU A 202 -2.45 -26.65 -29.17
N LEU A 203 -2.54 -25.82 -28.13
CA LEU A 203 -3.37 -26.07 -26.95
C LEU A 203 -4.86 -26.15 -27.32
N ILE A 204 -5.34 -25.27 -28.19
CA ILE A 204 -6.71 -25.29 -28.70
C ILE A 204 -6.97 -26.59 -29.51
N ILE A 205 -6.04 -27.00 -30.36
CA ILE A 205 -6.17 -28.22 -31.15
C ILE A 205 -6.23 -29.45 -30.23
N VAL A 206 -5.37 -29.53 -29.23
CA VAL A 206 -5.37 -30.62 -28.23
C VAL A 206 -6.67 -30.62 -27.44
N ASP A 207 -7.18 -29.47 -26.97
CA ASP A 207 -8.44 -29.38 -26.26
C ASP A 207 -9.62 -29.82 -27.12
N MET A 208 -9.67 -29.40 -28.36
CA MET A 208 -10.73 -29.82 -29.31
C MET A 208 -10.70 -31.32 -29.67
N THR A 209 -9.48 -31.89 -29.78
CA THR A 209 -9.33 -33.30 -30.17
C THR A 209 -9.50 -34.29 -29.02
N PHE A 210 -9.02 -33.95 -27.80
CA PHE A 210 -9.01 -34.86 -26.69
C PHE A 210 -10.07 -34.55 -25.59
N PHE A 211 -10.47 -33.29 -25.47
CA PHE A 211 -11.38 -32.85 -24.43
C PHE A 211 -12.68 -32.21 -24.96
N GLY A 212 -12.91 -32.25 -26.28
CA GLY A 212 -14.14 -31.71 -26.88
C GLY A 212 -14.37 -30.22 -26.65
N GLY A 213 -13.33 -29.43 -26.41
CA GLY A 213 -13.43 -27.99 -26.19
C GLY A 213 -13.85 -27.57 -24.75
N THR A 214 -13.90 -28.51 -23.81
CA THR A 214 -14.40 -28.25 -22.47
C THR A 214 -13.51 -27.31 -21.64
N ILE A 215 -12.20 -27.34 -21.83
CA ILE A 215 -11.25 -26.47 -21.12
C ILE A 215 -11.45 -25.03 -21.57
N ILE A 216 -11.54 -24.78 -22.87
CA ILE A 216 -11.75 -23.42 -23.41
C ILE A 216 -13.10 -22.87 -23.00
N GLN A 217 -14.18 -23.68 -23.04
CA GLN A 217 -15.50 -23.24 -22.58
C GLN A 217 -15.49 -22.86 -21.09
N SER A 218 -14.78 -23.63 -20.25
CA SER A 218 -14.65 -23.34 -18.83
C SER A 218 -13.90 -22.02 -18.58
N ILE A 219 -12.82 -21.76 -19.32
CA ILE A 219 -12.06 -20.50 -19.22
C ILE A 219 -12.90 -19.32 -19.68
N LEU A 220 -13.62 -19.44 -20.80
CA LEU A 220 -14.52 -18.39 -21.29
C LEU A 220 -15.66 -18.11 -20.31
N TRP A 221 -16.18 -19.14 -19.66
CA TRP A 221 -17.22 -18.98 -18.62
C TRP A 221 -16.70 -18.24 -17.39
N ILE A 222 -15.47 -18.56 -16.92
CA ILE A 222 -14.81 -17.84 -15.79
C ILE A 222 -14.54 -16.37 -16.15
N LEU A 223 -14.07 -16.08 -17.36
CA LEU A 223 -13.83 -14.72 -17.84
C LEU A 223 -15.13 -13.92 -17.99
N ALA A 224 -16.22 -14.57 -18.42
CA ALA A 224 -17.53 -13.93 -18.56
C ALA A 224 -18.22 -13.68 -17.20
N SER A 225 -17.98 -14.53 -16.20
CA SER A 225 -18.60 -14.41 -14.86
C SER A 225 -17.83 -13.51 -13.88
N GLY A 226 -16.62 -13.04 -14.23
CA GLY A 226 -15.75 -12.22 -13.38
C GLY A 226 -16.05 -10.72 -13.33
N ARG A 227 -17.32 -10.29 -13.46
CA ARG A 227 -17.69 -8.86 -13.42
C ARG A 227 -18.74 -8.57 -12.35
N GLY A 228 -18.28 -8.12 -11.16
CA GLY A 228 -19.09 -7.56 -10.07
C GLY A 228 -18.25 -7.54 -8.81
N GLY A 229 -17.91 -6.49 -8.18
CA GLY A 229 -18.65 -5.34 -7.74
C GLY A 229 -18.75 -5.37 -6.23
N GLY A 230 -18.36 -4.30 -5.51
CA GLY A 230 -18.74 -4.17 -4.10
C GLY A 230 -17.90 -3.16 -3.32
N GLY A 231 -18.45 -1.97 -3.13
CA GLY A 231 -17.88 -0.91 -2.31
C GLY A 231 -18.28 -1.02 -0.85
N GLY A 232 -17.54 -0.34 0.03
CA GLY A 232 -17.88 -0.14 1.44
C GLY A 232 -17.30 1.16 1.96
N ARG A 233 -18.19 2.06 2.42
CA ARG A 233 -17.88 3.35 3.07
C ARG A 233 -17.69 3.18 4.56
N SER A 234 -16.77 3.94 5.15
CA SER A 234 -16.95 4.47 6.52
C SER A 234 -16.00 5.65 6.79
N GLY A 235 -16.57 6.72 7.37
CA GLY A 235 -15.88 7.97 7.63
C GLY A 235 -15.58 8.16 9.11
N GLY A 236 -14.78 9.20 9.42
CA GLY A 236 -14.59 9.72 10.77
C GLY A 236 -13.26 10.46 10.94
N GLY A 237 -13.33 11.71 11.42
CA GLY A 237 -12.32 12.75 11.31
C GLY A 237 -11.41 12.97 12.51
N GLY A 238 -10.41 13.81 12.30
CA GLY A 238 -9.95 14.89 13.16
C GLY A 238 -8.53 14.86 13.71
N PHE A 239 -7.84 15.94 13.45
CA PHE A 239 -6.80 16.73 14.13
C PHE A 239 -5.32 16.48 13.81
N GLY A 240 -4.68 17.40 13.24
CA GLY A 240 -3.92 18.58 13.23
C GLY A 240 -2.41 18.46 13.46
N GLY A 241 -1.63 18.78 12.37
CA GLY A 241 -0.18 18.89 12.30
C GLY A 241 0.31 18.92 10.84
N PHE A 242 -0.22 18.12 10.01
CA PHE A 242 -0.29 18.27 8.57
C PHE A 242 -1.61 18.97 8.21
N GLY A 243 -1.86 19.32 6.94
CA GLY A 243 -2.98 20.15 6.51
C GLY A 243 -4.38 19.56 6.67
N GLY A 244 -4.53 18.34 7.25
CA GLY A 244 -5.82 17.71 7.53
C GLY A 244 -6.44 16.96 6.35
N GLY A 245 -5.65 16.52 5.37
CA GLY A 245 -6.10 15.67 4.27
C GLY A 245 -6.57 14.29 4.74
N SER A 246 -7.42 13.63 3.96
CA SER A 246 -7.91 12.29 4.23
C SER A 246 -7.66 11.32 3.09
N SER A 247 -7.50 10.03 3.43
CA SER A 247 -7.39 8.90 2.52
C SER A 247 -8.48 7.87 2.82
N GLY A 248 -8.94 7.18 1.80
CA GLY A 248 -9.87 6.06 1.89
C GLY A 248 -9.22 4.69 1.86
N GLY A 249 -7.88 4.63 1.94
CA GLY A 249 -7.12 3.40 1.77
C GLY A 249 -6.60 3.20 0.34
N GLY A 250 -6.67 4.23 -0.51
CA GLY A 250 -6.02 4.22 -1.82
C GLY A 250 -4.50 4.09 -1.71
N GLY A 251 -3.87 3.40 -2.68
CA GLY A 251 -2.43 3.17 -2.69
C GLY A 251 -2.06 1.72 -2.90
N ALA A 252 -0.81 1.36 -2.65
CA ALA A 252 -0.33 -0.01 -2.82
C ALA A 252 0.70 -0.39 -1.77
N ASN A 253 0.75 -1.68 -1.45
CA ASN A 253 1.78 -2.27 -0.60
C ASN A 253 2.65 -3.26 -1.37
N ARG A 254 3.87 -3.49 -0.91
CA ARG A 254 4.83 -4.48 -1.42
C ARG A 254 5.62 -5.10 -0.29
N ARG A 255 6.15 -6.29 -0.59
CA ARG A 255 7.18 -6.97 0.20
C ARG A 255 8.43 -7.15 -0.64
N TRP A 256 9.61 -7.21 0.01
CA TRP A 256 10.90 -7.39 -0.68
C TRP A 256 11.75 -8.49 -0.06
#